data_91deaa4fcc1b7a366c77243c2a578eb5
#
_entry.id   91deaa4fcc1b7a366c77243c2a578eb5
#
_cell.length_a   1.000
_cell.length_b   1.000
_cell.length_c   1.000
_cell.angle_alpha   90.00
_cell.angle_beta   90.00
_cell.angle_gamma   90.00
#
_symmetry.space_group_name_H-M   'P 1'
#
loop_
_entity.id
_entity.type
_entity.pdbx_description
1 polymer ?
#
loop_
_entity_poly.entity_id
_entity_poly.type
_entity_poly.pdbx_seq_one_letter_code
_entity_poly.pdbx_strand_id
1 'polypeptide(L)'
;MLLLVLFCMILCLLVIAAFIVASIRRKRFAYDVSRDYEYGQLPKSATVSLRDGKLILPDTIGANDTVIARINVKSGWLGRLVMPWIGVKTNRGEWRAYVEHGGNGARYLNLTDTFDDGSRKITLSGNRVSLPDQEVELSVYPRECLSGKKILVLAPHADDAELAAYGLYEKHAADTLVVTITAGEGGSFHYNNLYARNPEQMQAQYLQKGRMRVWNSLTVPLLAGVSSENILQLGYFDSTLQVMKQNPDADVKSTKLDTADVNLFRRANTSPLSKGLNGG
;
A
#
# COMPACT_ATOMS: atom_id res chain seq x y z
N MET A 1 -14.18 31.90 -43.14
CA MET A 1 -13.91 30.50 -43.46
C MET A 1 -12.60 29.98 -42.82
N LEU A 2 -11.45 30.65 -43.07
CA LEU A 2 -10.14 30.22 -42.50
C LEU A 2 -10.11 30.12 -40.98
N LEU A 3 -10.63 31.13 -40.26
CA LEU A 3 -10.71 31.13 -38.78
C LEU A 3 -11.55 29.98 -38.22
N LEU A 4 -12.64 29.61 -38.86
CA LEU A 4 -13.48 28.48 -38.45
C LEU A 4 -12.74 27.16 -38.66
N VAL A 5 -12.03 26.96 -39.77
CA VAL A 5 -11.22 25.81 -40.05
C VAL A 5 -10.10 25.68 -39.02
N LEU A 6 -9.40 26.77 -38.73
CA LEU A 6 -8.33 26.80 -37.70
C LEU A 6 -8.88 26.44 -36.30
N PHE A 7 -10.03 26.97 -35.93
CA PHE A 7 -10.70 26.65 -34.67
C PHE A 7 -11.05 25.14 -34.59
N CYS A 8 -11.65 24.58 -35.66
CA CYS A 8 -11.97 23.15 -35.70
C CYS A 8 -10.71 22.27 -35.61
N MET A 9 -9.62 22.65 -36.27
CA MET A 9 -8.34 21.94 -36.18
C MET A 9 -7.78 21.94 -34.77
N ILE A 10 -7.75 23.10 -34.11
CA ILE A 10 -7.28 23.21 -32.71
C ILE A 10 -8.15 22.35 -31.78
N LEU A 11 -9.46 22.40 -31.93
CA LEU A 11 -10.38 21.58 -31.14
C LEU A 11 -10.13 20.09 -31.34
N CYS A 12 -9.95 19.64 -32.58
CA CYS A 12 -9.61 18.25 -32.88
C CYS A 12 -8.29 17.82 -32.22
N LEU A 13 -7.25 18.66 -32.29
CA LEU A 13 -5.96 18.37 -31.65
C LEU A 13 -6.08 18.29 -30.13
N LEU A 14 -6.86 19.15 -29.50
CA LEU A 14 -7.12 19.09 -28.05
C LEU A 14 -7.87 17.81 -27.65
N VAL A 15 -8.84 17.40 -28.45
CA VAL A 15 -9.58 16.15 -28.21
C VAL A 15 -8.64 14.93 -28.34
N ILE A 16 -7.81 14.89 -29.39
CA ILE A 16 -6.83 13.83 -29.57
C ILE A 16 -5.83 13.79 -28.40
N ALA A 17 -5.30 14.94 -27.99
CA ALA A 17 -4.39 15.04 -26.85
C ALA A 17 -5.05 14.55 -25.55
N ALA A 18 -6.32 14.90 -25.33
CA ALA A 18 -7.08 14.41 -24.18
C ALA A 18 -7.24 12.89 -24.18
N PHE A 19 -7.52 12.28 -25.34
CA PHE A 19 -7.60 10.80 -25.47
C PHE A 19 -6.26 10.13 -25.23
N ILE A 20 -5.16 10.69 -25.74
CA ILE A 20 -3.81 10.16 -25.51
C ILE A 20 -3.47 10.21 -24.01
N VAL A 21 -3.70 11.35 -23.36
CA VAL A 21 -3.45 11.51 -21.90
C VAL A 21 -4.30 10.52 -21.10
N ALA A 22 -5.58 10.37 -21.42
CA ALA A 22 -6.46 9.40 -20.76
C ALA A 22 -5.95 7.97 -20.91
N SER A 23 -5.50 7.59 -22.13
CA SER A 23 -4.93 6.26 -22.42
C SER A 23 -3.65 6.00 -21.60
N ILE A 24 -2.74 6.97 -21.55
CA ILE A 24 -1.48 6.87 -20.78
C ILE A 24 -1.78 6.71 -19.29
N ARG A 25 -2.73 7.49 -18.75
CA ARG A 25 -3.10 7.43 -17.33
C ARG A 25 -3.72 6.08 -16.95
N ARG A 26 -4.54 5.49 -17.81
CA ARG A 26 -5.10 4.15 -17.57
C ARG A 26 -4.04 3.04 -17.57
N LYS A 27 -3.04 3.13 -18.44
CA LYS A 27 -1.94 2.16 -18.52
C LYS A 27 -0.97 2.17 -17.32
N ARG A 28 -1.09 3.14 -16.42
CA ARG A 28 -0.28 3.20 -15.19
C ARG A 28 -0.68 2.16 -14.15
N PHE A 29 -1.87 1.59 -14.25
CA PHE A 29 -2.34 0.56 -13.34
C PHE A 29 -1.97 -0.82 -13.87
N ALA A 30 -1.60 -1.72 -12.96
CA ALA A 30 -1.24 -3.11 -13.29
C ALA A 30 -2.47 -3.98 -13.62
N TYR A 31 -3.68 -3.42 -13.53
CA TYR A 31 -4.96 -4.09 -13.76
C TYR A 31 -5.87 -3.23 -14.66
N ASP A 32 -6.93 -3.85 -15.20
CA ASP A 32 -7.91 -3.14 -16.04
C ASP A 32 -8.90 -2.37 -15.17
N VAL A 33 -8.72 -1.06 -15.08
CA VAL A 33 -9.56 -0.15 -14.28
C VAL A 33 -11.01 -0.05 -14.76
N SER A 34 -11.33 -0.56 -15.95
CA SER A 34 -12.69 -0.56 -16.51
C SER A 34 -13.52 -1.77 -16.08
N ARG A 35 -12.95 -2.67 -15.29
CA ARG A 35 -13.60 -3.88 -14.78
C ARG A 35 -13.69 -3.83 -13.26
N ASP A 36 -14.39 -4.82 -12.70
CA ASP A 36 -14.41 -5.06 -11.28
C ASP A 36 -12.99 -5.28 -10.76
N TYR A 37 -12.68 -4.65 -9.64
CA TYR A 37 -11.50 -4.97 -8.87
C TYR A 37 -11.91 -6.05 -7.87
N GLU A 38 -11.29 -7.20 -7.94
CA GLU A 38 -11.56 -8.31 -7.01
C GLU A 38 -10.39 -8.44 -6.05
N TYR A 39 -10.63 -8.10 -4.80
CA TYR A 39 -9.83 -8.65 -3.72
C TYR A 39 -10.18 -10.13 -3.57
N GLY A 40 -9.18 -10.95 -3.29
CA GLY A 40 -9.42 -12.32 -2.90
C GLY A 40 -10.56 -12.43 -1.87
N GLN A 41 -10.93 -13.58 -1.45
CA GLN A 41 -12.15 -13.85 -0.68
C GLN A 41 -12.28 -12.99 0.59
N LEU A 42 -12.90 -11.81 0.45
CA LEU A 42 -13.36 -11.06 1.60
C LEU A 42 -14.68 -11.68 2.09
N PRO A 43 -14.83 -11.98 3.39
CA PRO A 43 -16.08 -12.49 3.91
C PRO A 43 -17.17 -11.45 3.75
N LYS A 44 -18.31 -11.85 3.19
CA LYS A 44 -19.52 -11.03 3.19
C LYS A 44 -20.19 -11.15 4.55
N SER A 45 -20.21 -10.07 5.29
CA SER A 45 -20.79 -10.04 6.64
C SER A 45 -22.20 -9.45 6.69
N ALA A 46 -22.50 -8.50 5.81
CA ALA A 46 -23.81 -7.85 5.70
C ALA A 46 -24.04 -7.28 4.30
N THR A 47 -25.29 -6.95 4.00
CA THR A 47 -25.68 -6.17 2.81
C THR A 47 -26.51 -4.98 3.26
N VAL A 48 -26.23 -3.80 2.71
CA VAL A 48 -26.95 -2.55 2.99
C VAL A 48 -27.29 -1.85 1.69
N SER A 49 -28.37 -1.07 1.69
CA SER A 49 -28.75 -0.29 0.51
C SER A 49 -28.05 1.06 0.50
N LEU A 50 -27.46 1.41 -0.62
CA LEU A 50 -27.06 2.78 -0.95
C LEU A 50 -28.17 3.40 -1.79
N ARG A 51 -28.85 4.44 -1.26
CA ARG A 51 -29.94 5.16 -1.92
C ARG A 51 -29.70 6.66 -1.81
N ASP A 52 -29.81 7.37 -2.90
CA ASP A 52 -29.55 8.83 -2.96
C ASP A 52 -28.23 9.23 -2.28
N GLY A 53 -27.20 8.42 -2.44
CA GLY A 53 -25.91 8.61 -1.79
C GLY A 53 -25.89 8.36 -0.28
N LYS A 54 -26.96 7.83 0.31
CA LYS A 54 -27.06 7.56 1.75
C LYS A 54 -26.94 6.07 2.00
N LEU A 55 -26.12 5.73 2.99
CA LEU A 55 -25.88 4.37 3.49
C LEU A 55 -26.04 4.37 5.01
N ILE A 56 -26.68 3.37 5.56
CA ILE A 56 -26.85 3.20 7.00
C ILE A 56 -26.27 1.84 7.39
N LEU A 57 -25.30 1.87 8.30
CA LEU A 57 -24.67 0.65 8.80
C LEU A 57 -25.59 -0.05 9.83
N PRO A 58 -25.66 -1.39 9.82
CA PRO A 58 -26.41 -2.16 10.81
C PRO A 58 -25.90 -1.96 12.24
N ASP A 59 -26.78 -2.04 13.23
CA ASP A 59 -26.43 -1.94 14.66
C ASP A 59 -25.54 -3.09 15.14
N THR A 60 -25.52 -4.19 14.41
CA THR A 60 -24.66 -5.35 14.70
C THR A 60 -23.17 -5.10 14.43
N ILE A 61 -22.82 -4.02 13.75
CA ILE A 61 -21.42 -3.64 13.47
C ILE A 61 -20.94 -2.74 14.60
N GLY A 62 -19.87 -3.12 15.27
CA GLY A 62 -19.27 -2.35 16.35
C GLY A 62 -18.54 -1.10 15.82
N ALA A 63 -18.56 -0.01 16.58
CA ALA A 63 -17.89 1.26 16.19
C ALA A 63 -16.38 1.12 15.99
N ASN A 64 -15.78 0.07 16.56
CA ASN A 64 -14.35 -0.24 16.43
C ASN A 64 -14.05 -1.32 15.39
N ASP A 65 -15.05 -1.89 14.72
CA ASP A 65 -14.82 -2.92 13.72
C ASP A 65 -14.19 -2.33 12.46
N THR A 66 -13.37 -3.12 11.77
CA THR A 66 -12.92 -2.78 10.42
C THR A 66 -14.05 -3.09 9.45
N VAL A 67 -14.45 -2.09 8.68
CA VAL A 67 -15.57 -2.17 7.74
C VAL A 67 -15.12 -1.79 6.34
N ILE A 68 -15.21 -2.73 5.41
CA ILE A 68 -14.92 -2.51 4.00
C ILE A 68 -16.21 -2.66 3.19
N ALA A 69 -16.59 -1.63 2.46
CA ALA A 69 -17.76 -1.63 1.60
C ALA A 69 -17.38 -1.89 0.14
N ARG A 70 -17.97 -2.89 -0.49
CA ARG A 70 -17.87 -3.16 -1.92
C ARG A 70 -18.95 -2.38 -2.64
N ILE A 71 -18.57 -1.35 -3.40
CA ILE A 71 -19.46 -0.45 -4.12
C ILE A 71 -19.17 -0.45 -5.61
N ASN A 72 -20.21 -0.34 -6.43
CA ASN A 72 -20.03 -0.15 -7.87
C ASN A 72 -19.92 1.34 -8.18
N VAL A 73 -18.93 1.68 -8.97
CA VAL A 73 -18.66 3.04 -9.42
C VAL A 73 -18.66 3.13 -10.94
N LYS A 74 -18.96 4.31 -11.47
CA LYS A 74 -18.89 4.58 -12.90
C LYS A 74 -18.28 5.95 -13.16
N SER A 75 -17.04 5.97 -13.65
CA SER A 75 -16.37 7.22 -14.01
C SER A 75 -17.01 7.88 -15.22
N GLY A 76 -17.27 9.17 -15.12
CA GLY A 76 -17.60 10.00 -16.25
C GLY A 76 -16.39 10.23 -17.19
N TRP A 77 -16.60 10.87 -18.34
CA TRP A 77 -15.53 11.17 -19.30
C TRP A 77 -14.42 12.05 -18.67
N LEU A 78 -14.77 13.02 -17.83
CA LEU A 78 -13.81 13.82 -17.09
C LEU A 78 -13.00 13.00 -16.09
N GLY A 79 -13.55 11.94 -15.52
CA GLY A 79 -12.85 11.03 -14.61
C GLY A 79 -11.73 10.22 -15.30
N ARG A 80 -11.69 10.20 -16.63
CA ARG A 80 -10.56 9.64 -17.39
C ARG A 80 -9.37 10.59 -17.46
N LEU A 81 -9.62 11.89 -17.36
CA LEU A 81 -8.60 12.95 -17.48
C LEU A 81 -8.16 13.48 -16.13
N VAL A 82 -9.08 13.64 -15.20
CA VAL A 82 -8.82 14.17 -13.86
C VAL A 82 -9.25 13.10 -12.86
N MET A 83 -8.41 12.83 -11.87
CA MET A 83 -8.64 11.78 -10.89
C MET A 83 -9.99 11.95 -10.20
N PRO A 84 -10.89 10.96 -10.30
CA PRO A 84 -12.17 10.98 -9.63
C PRO A 84 -12.02 10.63 -8.15
N TRP A 85 -13.00 11.02 -7.34
CA TRP A 85 -13.04 10.68 -5.94
C TRP A 85 -14.47 10.54 -5.43
N ILE A 86 -14.61 9.81 -4.34
CA ILE A 86 -15.83 9.64 -3.57
C ILE A 86 -15.68 10.47 -2.29
N GLY A 87 -16.57 11.42 -2.07
CA GLY A 87 -16.70 12.11 -0.79
C GLY A 87 -17.42 11.21 0.18
N VAL A 88 -16.87 11.02 1.36
CA VAL A 88 -17.48 10.29 2.46
C VAL A 88 -17.71 11.27 3.58
N LYS A 89 -18.97 11.50 3.94
CA LYS A 89 -19.38 12.44 4.97
C LYS A 89 -20.16 11.73 6.07
N THR A 90 -19.76 11.96 7.30
CA THR A 90 -20.37 11.41 8.52
C THR A 90 -20.44 12.50 9.59
N ASN A 91 -20.93 12.15 10.78
CA ASN A 91 -20.86 13.03 11.97
C ASN A 91 -19.42 13.23 12.46
N ARG A 92 -18.46 12.35 12.10
CA ARG A 92 -17.05 12.44 12.49
C ARG A 92 -16.20 13.30 11.53
N GLY A 93 -16.73 13.68 10.39
CA GLY A 93 -16.05 14.50 9.42
C GLY A 93 -16.33 14.15 7.97
N GLU A 94 -15.51 14.70 7.09
CA GLU A 94 -15.58 14.48 5.66
C GLU A 94 -14.18 14.21 5.10
N TRP A 95 -14.05 13.20 4.24
CA TRP A 95 -12.80 12.87 3.54
C TRP A 95 -13.08 12.38 2.13
N ARG A 96 -12.01 12.15 1.37
CA ARG A 96 -12.08 11.71 -0.03
C ARG A 96 -11.40 10.35 -0.20
N ALA A 97 -12.11 9.44 -0.84
CA ALA A 97 -11.53 8.20 -1.34
C ALA A 97 -11.33 8.34 -2.86
N TYR A 98 -10.09 8.27 -3.31
CA TYR A 98 -9.77 8.42 -4.73
C TYR A 98 -10.05 7.14 -5.50
N VAL A 99 -10.55 7.30 -6.72
CA VAL A 99 -10.81 6.22 -7.67
C VAL A 99 -9.86 6.39 -8.85
N GLU A 100 -9.48 5.31 -9.48
CA GLU A 100 -8.57 5.33 -10.62
C GLU A 100 -9.16 6.09 -11.81
N HIS A 101 -8.31 6.66 -12.65
CA HIS A 101 -8.74 7.33 -13.87
C HIS A 101 -9.56 6.41 -14.77
N GLY A 102 -10.84 6.70 -14.94
CA GLY A 102 -11.77 5.90 -15.73
C GLY A 102 -12.23 4.61 -15.06
N GLY A 103 -12.09 4.52 -13.71
CA GLY A 103 -12.54 3.36 -12.94
C GLY A 103 -14.02 3.07 -13.12
N ASN A 104 -14.37 1.82 -13.41
CA ASN A 104 -15.74 1.31 -13.50
C ASN A 104 -15.83 -0.03 -12.79
N GLY A 105 -17.04 -0.36 -12.30
CA GLY A 105 -17.31 -1.62 -11.62
C GLY A 105 -17.02 -1.56 -10.13
N ALA A 106 -16.83 -2.70 -9.50
CA ALA A 106 -16.66 -2.83 -8.06
C ALA A 106 -15.36 -2.17 -7.58
N ARG A 107 -15.49 -1.41 -6.50
CA ARG A 107 -14.38 -0.84 -5.72
C ARG A 107 -14.64 -1.04 -4.25
N TYR A 108 -13.58 -0.99 -3.46
CA TYR A 108 -13.65 -1.19 -2.03
C TYR A 108 -13.38 0.12 -1.30
N LEU A 109 -14.32 0.53 -0.46
CA LEU A 109 -14.25 1.74 0.33
C LEU A 109 -14.05 1.36 1.79
N ASN A 110 -12.99 1.85 2.39
CA ASN A 110 -12.76 1.68 3.81
C ASN A 110 -13.66 2.63 4.60
N LEU A 111 -14.56 2.07 5.40
CA LEU A 111 -15.48 2.77 6.29
C LEU A 111 -15.09 2.62 7.76
N THR A 112 -13.94 2.07 8.06
CA THR A 112 -13.43 1.95 9.43
C THR A 112 -13.28 3.34 10.06
N ASP A 113 -13.64 3.45 11.33
CA ASP A 113 -13.60 4.71 12.11
C ASP A 113 -14.47 5.86 11.55
N THR A 114 -15.37 5.59 10.60
CA THR A 114 -16.21 6.61 9.97
C THR A 114 -17.53 6.88 10.67
N PHE A 115 -17.89 6.03 11.61
CA PHE A 115 -19.15 6.07 12.36
C PHE A 115 -18.90 5.83 13.85
N ASP A 116 -19.90 6.07 14.65
CA ASP A 116 -19.94 5.78 16.10
C ASP A 116 -21.32 5.25 16.49
N ASP A 117 -21.49 4.92 17.77
CA ASP A 117 -22.77 4.40 18.27
C ASP A 117 -23.90 5.44 18.21
N GLY A 118 -23.57 6.74 18.12
CA GLY A 118 -24.55 7.82 17.99
C GLY A 118 -25.02 8.09 16.56
N SER A 119 -24.22 7.69 15.55
CA SER A 119 -24.60 7.89 14.14
C SER A 119 -23.95 6.88 13.21
N ARG A 120 -24.77 6.07 12.58
CA ARG A 120 -24.40 5.05 11.58
C ARG A 120 -24.68 5.47 10.15
N LYS A 121 -25.08 6.73 9.97
CA LYS A 121 -25.39 7.29 8.66
C LYS A 121 -24.15 7.82 7.97
N ILE A 122 -23.91 7.32 6.77
CA ILE A 122 -22.82 7.74 5.89
C ILE A 122 -23.44 8.32 4.63
N THR A 123 -22.94 9.49 4.22
CA THR A 123 -23.33 10.11 2.94
C THR A 123 -22.15 10.01 1.98
N LEU A 124 -22.39 9.41 0.83
CA LEU A 124 -21.43 9.26 -0.25
C LEU A 124 -21.78 10.20 -1.39
N SER A 125 -20.79 10.86 -1.94
CA SER A 125 -20.95 11.74 -3.11
C SER A 125 -19.84 11.48 -4.11
N GLY A 126 -20.16 11.42 -5.40
CA GLY A 126 -19.18 11.21 -6.45
C GLY A 126 -18.72 12.52 -7.07
N ASN A 127 -17.43 12.70 -7.28
CA ASN A 127 -16.86 13.76 -8.09
C ASN A 127 -16.16 13.14 -9.30
N ARG A 128 -16.65 13.41 -10.53
CA ARG A 128 -16.24 12.77 -11.79
C ARG A 128 -16.44 11.25 -11.83
N VAL A 129 -17.13 10.73 -10.85
CA VAL A 129 -17.57 9.34 -10.72
C VAL A 129 -19.00 9.34 -10.20
N SER A 130 -19.87 8.51 -10.72
CA SER A 130 -21.22 8.30 -10.23
C SER A 130 -21.30 7.07 -9.35
N LEU A 131 -22.15 7.14 -8.34
CA LEU A 131 -22.52 6.07 -7.44
C LEU A 131 -24.01 5.78 -7.66
N PRO A 132 -24.36 4.76 -8.46
CA PRO A 132 -25.77 4.41 -8.64
C PRO A 132 -26.36 3.88 -7.36
N ASP A 133 -27.67 3.95 -7.23
CA ASP A 133 -28.40 3.23 -6.20
C ASP A 133 -28.15 1.72 -6.34
N GLN A 134 -27.74 1.07 -5.27
CA GLN A 134 -27.30 -0.31 -5.30
C GLN A 134 -27.35 -0.97 -3.93
N GLU A 135 -27.29 -2.29 -3.92
CA GLU A 135 -26.94 -3.05 -2.72
C GLU A 135 -25.41 -3.08 -2.56
N VAL A 136 -24.95 -2.78 -1.37
CA VAL A 136 -23.53 -2.70 -0.98
C VAL A 136 -23.22 -3.86 -0.06
N GLU A 137 -22.25 -4.65 -0.43
CA GLU A 137 -21.74 -5.73 0.41
C GLU A 137 -20.72 -5.17 1.40
N LEU A 138 -20.88 -5.52 2.67
CA LEU A 138 -19.95 -5.15 3.74
C LEU A 138 -19.16 -6.36 4.19
N SER A 139 -17.84 -6.20 4.24
CA SER A 139 -16.94 -7.11 4.93
C SER A 139 -16.56 -6.49 6.27
N VAL A 140 -16.90 -7.17 7.34
CA VAL A 140 -16.73 -6.69 8.71
C VAL A 140 -15.77 -7.60 9.45
N TYR A 141 -14.76 -7.00 10.06
CA TYR A 141 -13.78 -7.70 10.87
C TYR A 141 -13.82 -7.12 12.29
N PRO A 142 -14.25 -7.92 13.27
CA PRO A 142 -14.22 -7.49 14.66
C PRO A 142 -12.81 -7.10 15.08
N ARG A 143 -12.70 -6.01 15.81
CA ARG A 143 -11.40 -5.56 16.32
C ARG A 143 -10.96 -6.49 17.44
N GLU A 144 -9.84 -7.19 17.22
CA GLU A 144 -9.22 -7.97 18.26
C GLU A 144 -8.62 -7.09 19.37
N CYS A 145 -8.80 -7.50 20.62
CA CYS A 145 -8.10 -6.91 21.74
C CYS A 145 -6.67 -7.46 21.79
N LEU A 146 -5.71 -6.58 21.58
CA LEU A 146 -4.27 -6.91 21.64
C LEU A 146 -3.65 -6.57 23.00
N SER A 147 -4.43 -6.13 23.97
CA SER A 147 -3.93 -5.83 25.33
C SER A 147 -3.27 -7.07 25.95
N GLY A 148 -2.04 -6.92 26.42
CA GLY A 148 -1.26 -8.02 27.00
C GLY A 148 -0.69 -9.04 26.02
N LYS A 149 -0.92 -8.87 24.70
CA LYS A 149 -0.32 -9.70 23.65
C LYS A 149 1.01 -9.10 23.19
N LYS A 150 2.00 -9.97 22.93
CA LYS A 150 3.22 -9.56 22.23
C LYS A 150 3.00 -9.64 20.71
N ILE A 151 3.49 -8.65 20.01
CA ILE A 151 3.32 -8.50 18.57
C ILE A 151 4.68 -8.73 17.90
N LEU A 152 4.73 -9.66 16.95
CA LEU A 152 5.88 -9.85 16.08
C LEU A 152 5.51 -9.41 14.66
N VAL A 153 6.20 -8.39 14.15
CA VAL A 153 6.09 -7.94 12.77
C VAL A 153 7.26 -8.51 11.99
N LEU A 154 6.99 -9.39 11.05
CA LEU A 154 7.99 -9.95 10.13
C LEU A 154 7.87 -9.24 8.78
N ALA A 155 8.88 -8.48 8.44
CA ALA A 155 8.95 -7.73 7.18
C ALA A 155 9.96 -8.39 6.23
N PRO A 156 9.54 -8.95 5.09
CA PRO A 156 10.47 -9.47 4.09
C PRO A 156 11.50 -8.44 3.62
N HIS A 157 11.08 -7.18 3.44
CA HIS A 157 11.92 -6.07 3.02
C HIS A 157 11.77 -4.86 3.95
N ALA A 158 12.60 -3.86 3.74
CA ALA A 158 12.77 -2.69 4.61
C ALA A 158 11.66 -1.61 4.52
N ASP A 159 10.51 -1.92 3.96
CA ASP A 159 9.33 -1.04 3.87
C ASP A 159 8.02 -1.80 4.16
N ASP A 160 8.07 -3.13 4.23
CA ASP A 160 6.87 -3.94 4.40
C ASP A 160 6.23 -3.75 5.79
N ALA A 161 7.05 -3.58 6.84
CA ALA A 161 6.54 -3.32 8.19
C ALA A 161 5.76 -1.99 8.25
N GLU A 162 6.28 -0.97 7.61
CA GLU A 162 5.69 0.36 7.55
C GLU A 162 4.41 0.38 6.73
N LEU A 163 4.43 -0.27 5.56
CA LEU A 163 3.29 -0.32 4.65
C LEU A 163 2.12 -1.14 5.22
N ALA A 164 2.42 -2.24 5.91
CA ALA A 164 1.41 -3.18 6.38
C ALA A 164 1.00 -2.97 7.84
N ALA A 165 1.89 -2.50 8.71
CA ALA A 165 1.72 -2.59 10.15
C ALA A 165 2.12 -1.33 10.95
N TYR A 166 2.45 -0.19 10.31
CA TYR A 166 2.89 1.01 11.04
C TYR A 166 1.89 1.42 12.13
N GLY A 167 0.63 1.60 11.81
CA GLY A 167 -0.39 1.99 12.79
C GLY A 167 -0.64 0.93 13.88
N LEU A 168 -0.35 -0.35 13.60
CA LEU A 168 -0.43 -1.41 14.59
C LEU A 168 0.71 -1.28 15.61
N TYR A 169 1.95 -1.23 15.14
CA TYR A 169 3.09 -1.19 16.04
C TYR A 169 3.30 0.19 16.68
N GLU A 170 2.88 1.29 16.04
CA GLU A 170 2.85 2.62 16.67
C GLU A 170 1.91 2.61 17.90
N LYS A 171 0.75 2.01 17.78
CA LYS A 171 -0.20 1.90 18.88
C LYS A 171 0.24 0.96 20.00
N HIS A 172 1.05 -0.04 19.70
CA HIS A 172 1.47 -1.11 20.61
C HIS A 172 3.00 -1.21 20.71
N ALA A 173 3.70 -0.08 20.62
CA ALA A 173 5.16 -0.03 20.48
C ALA A 173 5.93 -0.79 21.59
N ALA A 174 5.47 -0.68 22.84
CA ALA A 174 6.10 -1.36 23.99
C ALA A 174 6.02 -2.90 23.92
N ASP A 175 5.05 -3.43 23.17
CA ASP A 175 4.81 -4.88 23.07
C ASP A 175 5.20 -5.45 21.71
N THR A 176 5.81 -4.63 20.85
CA THR A 176 6.14 -5.03 19.47
C THR A 176 7.62 -5.29 19.29
N LEU A 177 7.93 -6.39 18.59
CA LEU A 177 9.22 -6.71 17.99
C LEU A 177 9.09 -6.60 16.46
N VAL A 178 9.90 -5.77 15.83
CA VAL A 178 9.97 -5.63 14.38
C VAL A 178 11.22 -6.33 13.86
N VAL A 179 11.04 -7.30 12.96
CA VAL A 179 12.13 -8.06 12.35
C VAL A 179 12.06 -7.89 10.84
N THR A 180 13.07 -7.23 10.27
CA THR A 180 13.23 -7.14 8.81
C THR A 180 14.20 -8.21 8.32
N ILE A 181 13.80 -8.98 7.31
CA ILE A 181 14.51 -10.19 6.89
C ILE A 181 15.64 -9.85 5.93
N THR A 182 15.35 -9.10 4.84
CA THR A 182 16.36 -8.80 3.82
C THR A 182 16.82 -7.34 3.90
N ALA A 183 18.03 -7.10 3.40
CA ALA A 183 18.59 -5.75 3.31
C ALA A 183 17.95 -4.91 2.20
N GLY A 184 17.21 -5.54 1.27
CA GLY A 184 16.53 -4.83 0.18
C GLY A 184 17.46 -4.18 -0.83
N GLU A 185 18.68 -4.69 -0.98
CA GLU A 185 19.67 -4.16 -1.92
C GLU A 185 19.32 -4.51 -3.36
N GLY A 186 18.59 -5.60 -3.58
CA GLY A 186 18.23 -6.11 -4.90
C GLY A 186 17.16 -5.27 -5.63
N GLY A 187 16.53 -5.88 -6.63
CA GLY A 187 15.56 -5.22 -7.50
C GLY A 187 16.21 -4.25 -8.49
N SER A 188 15.46 -3.87 -9.52
CA SER A 188 15.91 -2.88 -10.50
C SER A 188 15.48 -1.48 -10.07
N PHE A 189 16.44 -0.60 -9.87
CA PHE A 189 16.18 0.81 -9.61
C PHE A 189 16.62 1.62 -10.83
N HIS A 190 15.74 2.45 -11.33
CA HIS A 190 16.03 3.26 -12.52
C HIS A 190 17.24 4.18 -12.33
N TYR A 191 17.43 4.74 -11.14
CA TYR A 191 18.56 5.62 -10.88
C TYR A 191 19.91 4.91 -10.81
N ASN A 192 19.95 3.61 -10.45
CA ASN A 192 21.19 2.83 -10.49
C ASN A 192 21.74 2.78 -11.91
N ASN A 193 20.86 2.62 -12.90
CA ASN A 193 21.24 2.60 -14.31
C ASN A 193 21.62 3.98 -14.84
N LEU A 194 21.16 5.06 -14.21
CA LEU A 194 21.48 6.43 -14.62
C LEU A 194 22.89 6.85 -14.22
N TYR A 195 23.41 6.37 -13.10
CA TYR A 195 24.67 6.84 -12.52
C TYR A 195 25.82 5.83 -12.61
N ALA A 196 25.50 4.54 -12.71
CA ALA A 196 26.53 3.51 -12.85
C ALA A 196 26.99 3.38 -14.30
N ARG A 197 28.29 3.52 -14.52
CA ARG A 197 28.93 3.45 -15.85
C ARG A 197 29.66 2.12 -16.10
N ASN A 198 29.89 1.33 -15.05
CA ASN A 198 30.57 0.04 -15.11
C ASN A 198 30.02 -0.89 -14.00
N PRO A 199 30.34 -2.20 -14.03
CA PRO A 199 29.87 -3.18 -13.04
C PRO A 199 30.25 -2.83 -11.59
N GLU A 200 31.44 -2.30 -11.33
CA GLU A 200 31.90 -1.94 -9.98
C GLU A 200 31.03 -0.81 -9.38
N GLN A 201 30.79 0.23 -10.18
CA GLN A 201 29.91 1.33 -9.78
C GLN A 201 28.48 0.83 -9.53
N MET A 202 28.02 -0.14 -10.31
CA MET A 202 26.72 -0.75 -10.12
C MET A 202 26.65 -1.50 -8.78
N GLN A 203 27.65 -2.32 -8.46
CA GLN A 203 27.72 -3.01 -7.16
C GLN A 203 27.79 -2.04 -5.99
N ALA A 204 28.59 -0.98 -6.10
CA ALA A 204 28.68 0.07 -5.08
C ALA A 204 27.32 0.74 -4.82
N GLN A 205 26.53 0.98 -5.86
CA GLN A 205 25.18 1.54 -5.71
C GLN A 205 24.20 0.57 -5.08
N TYR A 206 24.23 -0.72 -5.42
CA TYR A 206 23.43 -1.72 -4.74
C TYR A 206 23.80 -1.85 -3.27
N LEU A 207 25.08 -1.83 -2.94
CA LEU A 207 25.55 -1.82 -1.55
C LEU A 207 25.03 -0.59 -0.79
N GLN A 208 25.15 0.60 -1.39
CA GLN A 208 24.65 1.83 -0.79
C GLN A 208 23.12 1.81 -0.61
N LYS A 209 22.39 1.29 -1.60
CA LYS A 209 20.96 1.09 -1.50
C LYS A 209 20.60 0.18 -0.30
N GLY A 210 21.25 -0.98 -0.19
CA GLY A 210 21.04 -1.90 0.92
C GLY A 210 21.30 -1.24 2.28
N ARG A 211 22.40 -0.49 2.42
CA ARG A 211 22.71 0.25 3.64
C ARG A 211 21.65 1.28 4.01
N MET A 212 21.13 2.03 3.03
CA MET A 212 20.04 2.99 3.25
C MET A 212 18.76 2.28 3.69
N ARG A 213 18.39 1.18 3.05
CA ARG A 213 17.19 0.43 3.40
C ARG A 213 17.29 -0.22 4.79
N VAL A 214 18.47 -0.77 5.11
CA VAL A 214 18.75 -1.27 6.47
C VAL A 214 18.63 -0.15 7.50
N TRP A 215 19.19 1.03 7.22
CA TRP A 215 19.06 2.19 8.11
C TRP A 215 17.59 2.57 8.29
N ASN A 216 16.81 2.60 7.21
CA ASN A 216 15.37 2.89 7.28
C ASN A 216 14.63 1.87 8.16
N SER A 217 14.87 0.54 7.96
CA SER A 217 14.21 -0.50 8.74
C SER A 217 14.55 -0.48 10.23
N LEU A 218 15.70 0.08 10.60
CA LEU A 218 16.12 0.23 11.99
C LEU A 218 15.64 1.56 12.61
N THR A 219 15.39 2.60 11.80
CA THR A 219 15.09 3.94 12.33
C THR A 219 13.61 4.29 12.28
N VAL A 220 12.86 3.84 11.27
CA VAL A 220 11.43 4.18 11.17
C VAL A 220 10.61 3.62 12.33
N PRO A 221 10.80 2.37 12.80
CA PRO A 221 10.09 1.89 13.98
C PRO A 221 10.39 2.68 15.25
N LEU A 222 11.58 3.30 15.38
CA LEU A 222 11.88 4.20 16.50
C LEU A 222 10.97 5.42 16.52
N LEU A 223 10.59 5.95 15.35
CA LEU A 223 9.66 7.10 15.24
C LEU A 223 8.27 6.74 15.76
N ALA A 224 7.89 5.47 15.67
CA ALA A 224 6.65 4.93 16.23
C ALA A 224 6.76 4.56 17.72
N GLY A 225 7.92 4.78 18.36
CA GLY A 225 8.14 4.49 19.78
C GLY A 225 8.56 3.06 20.09
N VAL A 226 8.83 2.21 19.08
CA VAL A 226 9.39 0.86 19.32
C VAL A 226 10.81 1.00 19.86
N SER A 227 11.12 0.30 20.97
CA SER A 227 12.47 0.31 21.53
C SER A 227 13.50 -0.25 20.55
N SER A 228 14.69 0.34 20.50
CA SER A 228 15.82 -0.16 19.67
C SER A 228 16.18 -1.61 19.98
N GLU A 229 15.91 -2.07 21.21
CA GLU A 229 16.11 -3.47 21.59
C GLU A 229 15.17 -4.43 20.87
N ASN A 230 14.01 -3.93 20.45
CA ASN A 230 12.95 -4.67 19.78
C ASN A 230 12.94 -4.45 18.25
N ILE A 231 14.03 -3.98 17.68
CA ILE A 231 14.16 -3.79 16.22
C ILE A 231 15.34 -4.59 15.72
N LEU A 232 15.10 -5.48 14.77
CA LEU A 232 16.12 -6.40 14.29
C LEU A 232 16.13 -6.47 12.75
N GLN A 233 17.34 -6.37 12.18
CA GLN A 233 17.59 -6.59 10.76
C GLN A 233 18.42 -7.88 10.59
N LEU A 234 17.86 -8.88 9.89
CA LEU A 234 18.55 -10.16 9.67
C LEU A 234 19.63 -10.08 8.60
N GLY A 235 19.59 -9.06 7.74
CA GLY A 235 20.64 -8.76 6.75
C GLY A 235 20.76 -9.77 5.62
N TYR A 236 19.79 -10.64 5.41
CA TYR A 236 19.78 -11.53 4.25
C TYR A 236 19.67 -10.72 2.96
N PHE A 237 20.16 -11.31 1.87
CA PHE A 237 20.12 -10.67 0.56
C PHE A 237 18.72 -10.72 -0.05
N ASP A 238 18.37 -9.66 -0.77
CA ASP A 238 17.10 -9.58 -1.47
C ASP A 238 17.00 -10.65 -2.57
N SER A 239 15.77 -11.14 -2.80
CA SER A 239 15.45 -12.16 -3.80
C SER A 239 16.11 -13.53 -3.57
N THR A 240 16.58 -13.82 -2.35
CA THR A 240 17.27 -15.09 -2.03
C THR A 240 16.46 -16.02 -1.13
N LEU A 241 15.37 -15.58 -0.52
CA LEU A 241 14.61 -16.35 0.47
C LEU A 241 14.08 -17.70 -0.07
N GLN A 242 13.70 -17.76 -1.36
CA GLN A 242 13.24 -19.01 -1.94
C GLN A 242 14.38 -20.01 -2.10
N VAL A 243 15.57 -19.56 -2.48
CA VAL A 243 16.77 -20.42 -2.58
C VAL A 243 17.15 -20.95 -1.20
N MET A 244 17.11 -20.09 -0.17
CA MET A 244 17.35 -20.50 1.22
C MET A 244 16.33 -21.52 1.71
N LYS A 245 15.05 -21.39 1.34
CA LYS A 245 14.02 -22.38 1.67
C LYS A 245 14.30 -23.74 1.03
N GLN A 246 14.82 -23.75 -0.19
CA GLN A 246 15.16 -24.98 -0.93
C GLN A 246 16.46 -25.63 -0.44
N ASN A 247 17.40 -24.82 0.00
CA ASN A 247 18.72 -25.22 0.49
C ASN A 247 19.08 -24.44 1.78
N PRO A 248 18.54 -24.85 2.95
CA PRO A 248 18.75 -24.11 4.21
C PRO A 248 20.22 -24.01 4.65
N ASP A 249 21.04 -24.98 4.29
CA ASP A 249 22.45 -25.08 4.68
C ASP A 249 23.42 -24.47 3.65
N ALA A 250 22.91 -23.91 2.55
CA ALA A 250 23.77 -23.35 1.51
C ALA A 250 24.14 -21.89 1.81
N ASP A 251 25.40 -21.53 1.55
CA ASP A 251 25.83 -20.14 1.48
C ASP A 251 25.20 -19.45 0.30
N VAL A 252 24.15 -18.66 0.55
CA VAL A 252 23.41 -17.95 -0.49
C VAL A 252 24.03 -16.59 -0.75
N LYS A 253 24.56 -16.42 -1.95
CA LYS A 253 25.16 -15.15 -2.41
C LYS A 253 24.09 -14.14 -2.82
N SER A 254 24.41 -12.85 -2.64
CA SER A 254 23.62 -11.76 -3.22
C SER A 254 23.59 -11.90 -4.75
N THR A 255 22.42 -11.61 -5.33
CA THR A 255 22.26 -11.53 -6.79
C THR A 255 22.87 -10.26 -7.40
N LYS A 256 23.28 -9.29 -6.56
CA LYS A 256 23.76 -7.95 -6.95
C LYS A 256 25.16 -7.61 -6.44
N LEU A 257 25.55 -8.24 -5.33
CA LEU A 257 26.83 -8.02 -4.67
C LEU A 257 27.60 -9.34 -4.69
N ASP A 258 28.68 -9.46 -5.34
CA ASP A 258 29.44 -10.72 -5.42
C ASP A 258 29.97 -11.19 -4.05
N THR A 259 29.05 -11.49 -3.12
CA THR A 259 29.35 -11.86 -1.74
C THR A 259 28.23 -12.71 -1.14
N ALA A 260 28.61 -13.56 -0.17
CA ALA A 260 27.71 -14.27 0.75
C ALA A 260 27.75 -13.69 2.19
N ASP A 261 28.58 -12.66 2.45
CA ASP A 261 28.73 -12.08 3.78
C ASP A 261 27.53 -11.19 4.16
N VAL A 262 26.57 -11.77 4.84
CA VAL A 262 25.39 -11.07 5.37
C VAL A 262 25.74 -10.04 6.46
N ASN A 263 26.94 -10.10 7.05
CA ASN A 263 27.37 -9.14 8.07
C ASN A 263 27.59 -7.74 7.48
N LEU A 264 27.69 -7.60 6.16
CA LEU A 264 27.64 -6.29 5.49
C LEU A 264 26.47 -5.42 5.94
N PHE A 265 25.34 -6.06 6.28
CA PHE A 265 24.10 -5.40 6.67
C PHE A 265 23.77 -5.61 8.15
N ARG A 266 24.07 -6.78 8.73
CA ARG A 266 23.78 -7.10 10.14
C ARG A 266 24.51 -6.20 11.13
N ARG A 267 25.70 -5.72 10.79
CA ARG A 267 26.52 -4.84 11.65
C ARG A 267 25.82 -3.54 12.03
N ALA A 268 24.76 -3.15 11.34
CA ALA A 268 23.99 -1.95 11.66
C ALA A 268 23.03 -2.15 12.87
N ASN A 269 22.77 -3.42 13.29
CA ASN A 269 21.91 -3.69 14.43
C ASN A 269 22.50 -3.15 15.75
N THR A 270 21.64 -2.54 16.54
CA THR A 270 21.93 -2.12 17.92
C THR A 270 21.23 -3.00 18.96
N SER A 271 20.25 -3.79 18.52
CA SER A 271 19.50 -4.69 19.40
C SER A 271 20.39 -5.78 20.01
N PRO A 272 20.26 -6.08 21.31
CA PRO A 272 20.93 -7.23 21.93
C PRO A 272 20.59 -8.57 21.29
N LEU A 273 19.41 -8.68 20.67
CA LEU A 273 18.96 -9.88 19.96
C LEU A 273 19.86 -10.22 18.77
N SER A 274 20.57 -9.23 18.21
CA SER A 274 21.49 -9.44 17.10
C SER A 274 22.74 -10.25 17.47
N LYS A 275 23.09 -10.33 18.75
CA LYS A 275 24.25 -11.11 19.23
C LYS A 275 24.14 -12.59 18.89
N GLY A 276 22.93 -13.15 18.87
CA GLY A 276 22.69 -14.53 18.45
C GLY A 276 22.76 -14.77 16.95
N LEU A 277 22.72 -13.69 16.12
CA LEU A 277 22.77 -13.79 14.66
C LEU A 277 24.20 -13.86 14.13
N ASN A 278 25.14 -13.30 14.87
CA ASN A 278 26.55 -13.25 14.46
C ASN A 278 27.30 -14.52 14.89
N GLY A 279 26.56 -15.63 14.97
CA GLY A 279 26.95 -16.94 15.47
C GLY A 279 28.44 -17.16 15.57
N GLY A 280 28.88 -17.64 16.69
CA GLY A 280 30.26 -17.88 16.93
C GLY A 280 30.92 -18.75 15.87
#